data_7128b520ef8e75a444031f6363a38950
#
_entry.id   7128b520ef8e75a444031f6363a38950
#
_cell.length_a   1.000
_cell.length_b   1.000
_cell.length_c   1.000
_cell.angle_alpha   90.00
_cell.angle_beta   90.00
_cell.angle_gamma   90.00
#
_symmetry.space_group_name_H-M   'P 1'
#
loop_
_entity.id
_entity.type
_entity.pdbx_description
1 polymer ?
#
loop_
_entity_poly.entity_id
_entity_poly.type
_entity_poly.pdbx_seq_one_letter_code
_entity_poly.pdbx_strand_id
1 'polypeptide(L)'
;MRIPFLLIIFLPFSLPLFSTLKPKNIIVLANSNETDSKALAHFYCQHRGVPTNNIVFLSTSSKETISWDEFVSTILIPLRESVIKQGLIKVIRKEPSDAQGKRPYQIINDSIKAICVCKGIPLRIKSYLEKVSALEAEYAKKIPEKLRKNEAAVDSELAILLIKNTPRAGFISNPFFKNQNSKDKNYEKKYLAVTRIDAPSYQNAQRMITDSIATEKKGLIGRAYIDNGGPHQKGNQWLKQIRDQLYEIDFDFSVENSRRLFQQNDRFDAPILYFGWYAGDYSGVFRNHRFRFPPGAIAFHIHSFSASTVRNPKKQWVGPLLEMGASVTLGNVFEPYLEFSHHPHLFMKKLIEGCSLAEAHLYSIPVFSWQSIALGDPLYRPFAKDLDQQWADRDLIETNSYLLLRKIQKTLNEKNYNEAIDLANSHFFEHPSLALGLKRAQIYYELEKPNMALNAIQFARHLSLYTTLEMGLGNEIAQLAYKWGDFSLALGIYNNLFQQEALTNEMAKAWLPEGISLASRLNHFDLSDKWRRKLALLKK
;
A
#
# COMPACT_ATOMS: atom_id res chain seq x y z
N MET A 1 38.47 -24.90 34.59
CA MET A 1 37.75 -24.99 33.30
C MET A 1 36.30 -24.59 33.58
N ARG A 2 35.96 -23.31 33.36
CA ARG A 2 34.61 -22.78 33.59
C ARG A 2 33.93 -22.63 32.21
N ILE A 3 32.86 -23.38 32.00
CA ILE A 3 32.01 -23.32 30.78
C ILE A 3 31.10 -22.09 30.97
N PRO A 4 31.08 -21.12 30.04
CA PRO A 4 30.09 -20.06 30.10
C PRO A 4 28.73 -20.55 29.65
N PHE A 5 27.75 -20.46 30.52
CA PHE A 5 26.34 -20.67 30.18
C PHE A 5 25.88 -19.53 29.22
N LEU A 6 25.63 -19.88 27.99
CA LEU A 6 25.02 -18.96 27.00
C LEU A 6 23.53 -18.85 27.34
N LEU A 7 23.14 -17.73 27.93
CA LEU A 7 21.74 -17.41 28.22
C LEU A 7 21.06 -17.04 26.89
N ILE A 8 20.38 -17.98 26.27
CA ILE A 8 19.50 -17.73 25.13
C ILE A 8 18.27 -16.97 25.69
N ILE A 9 18.26 -15.67 25.55
CA ILE A 9 17.09 -14.84 25.85
C ILE A 9 16.07 -15.12 24.73
N PHE A 10 15.15 -16.02 24.99
CA PHE A 10 13.89 -16.10 24.26
C PHE A 10 13.14 -14.79 24.55
N LEU A 11 13.19 -13.82 23.62
CA LEU A 11 12.22 -12.74 23.61
C LEU A 11 10.85 -13.36 23.37
N PRO A 12 9.91 -13.30 24.32
CA PRO A 12 8.59 -13.79 24.07
C PRO A 12 7.99 -12.92 22.96
N PHE A 13 7.62 -13.53 21.83
CA PHE A 13 6.67 -12.93 20.90
C PHE A 13 5.45 -12.51 21.73
N SER A 14 5.36 -11.24 22.04
CA SER A 14 4.17 -10.68 22.67
C SER A 14 3.05 -10.80 21.63
N LEU A 15 2.20 -11.82 21.82
CA LEU A 15 0.93 -11.92 21.11
C LEU A 15 0.27 -10.54 21.15
N PRO A 16 -0.24 -10.03 20.03
CA PRO A 16 -0.86 -8.71 20.01
C PRO A 16 -1.99 -8.68 21.03
N LEU A 17 -1.94 -7.75 21.96
CA LEU A 17 -2.95 -7.54 23.03
C LEU A 17 -4.33 -7.12 22.47
N PHE A 18 -4.43 -6.84 21.18
CA PHE A 18 -5.71 -6.72 20.48
C PHE A 18 -6.29 -8.12 20.29
N SER A 19 -7.48 -8.35 20.82
CA SER A 19 -8.29 -9.50 20.43
C SER A 19 -8.40 -9.49 18.91
N THR A 20 -7.74 -10.43 18.25
CA THR A 20 -7.62 -10.54 16.79
C THR A 20 -8.96 -10.28 16.11
N LEU A 21 -9.02 -9.33 15.20
CA LEU A 21 -10.22 -9.05 14.41
C LEU A 21 -10.66 -10.32 13.68
N LYS A 22 -11.93 -10.73 13.88
CA LYS A 22 -12.51 -11.94 13.29
C LYS A 22 -13.64 -11.57 12.32
N PRO A 23 -13.98 -12.42 11.34
CA PRO A 23 -15.07 -12.17 10.40
C PRO A 23 -16.39 -11.75 11.07
N LYS A 24 -16.79 -12.41 12.17
CA LYS A 24 -18.01 -12.09 12.92
C LYS A 24 -18.05 -10.69 13.54
N ASN A 25 -16.89 -10.00 13.62
CA ASN A 25 -16.77 -8.68 14.21
C ASN A 25 -16.92 -7.54 13.17
N ILE A 26 -17.24 -7.86 11.91
CA ILE A 26 -17.28 -6.91 10.80
C ILE A 26 -18.73 -6.68 10.37
N ILE A 27 -19.12 -5.40 10.23
CA ILE A 27 -20.28 -4.99 9.46
C ILE A 27 -19.84 -4.78 8.01
N VAL A 28 -20.61 -5.28 7.07
CA VAL A 28 -20.43 -5.02 5.63
C VAL A 28 -21.49 -4.04 5.18
N LEU A 29 -21.07 -2.84 4.77
CA LEU A 29 -21.97 -1.76 4.42
C LEU A 29 -22.06 -1.64 2.89
N ALA A 30 -23.26 -1.76 2.33
CA ALA A 30 -23.51 -1.71 0.90
C ALA A 30 -24.68 -0.78 0.52
N ASN A 31 -24.61 -0.23 -0.69
CA ASN A 31 -25.69 0.59 -1.25
C ASN A 31 -26.72 -0.28 -1.96
N SER A 32 -27.96 -0.27 -1.46
CA SER A 32 -29.06 -1.04 -2.06
C SER A 32 -29.45 -0.58 -3.47
N ASN A 33 -29.12 0.67 -3.82
CA ASN A 33 -29.41 1.26 -5.14
C ASN A 33 -28.42 0.83 -6.22
N GLU A 34 -27.28 0.21 -5.83
CA GLU A 34 -26.18 -0.18 -6.74
C GLU A 34 -26.04 -1.70 -6.78
N THR A 35 -26.19 -2.29 -7.96
CA THR A 35 -26.06 -3.75 -8.16
C THR A 35 -24.67 -4.25 -7.78
N ASP A 36 -23.62 -3.54 -8.21
CA ASP A 36 -22.22 -3.86 -7.90
C ASP A 36 -21.95 -3.84 -6.39
N SER A 37 -22.56 -2.90 -5.66
CA SER A 37 -22.40 -2.78 -4.21
C SER A 37 -22.96 -3.99 -3.46
N LYS A 38 -24.17 -4.43 -3.86
CA LYS A 38 -24.82 -5.62 -3.30
C LYS A 38 -24.03 -6.90 -3.61
N ALA A 39 -23.61 -7.05 -4.88
CA ALA A 39 -22.82 -8.20 -5.31
C ALA A 39 -21.48 -8.26 -4.56
N LEU A 40 -20.79 -7.13 -4.40
CA LEU A 40 -19.52 -7.05 -3.68
C LEU A 40 -19.66 -7.42 -2.20
N ALA A 41 -20.73 -6.98 -1.54
CA ALA A 41 -21.00 -7.33 -0.14
C ALA A 41 -21.18 -8.84 0.06
N HIS A 42 -21.97 -9.49 -0.79
CA HIS A 42 -22.12 -10.94 -0.76
C HIS A 42 -20.81 -11.67 -1.10
N PHE A 43 -20.09 -11.21 -2.11
CA PHE A 43 -18.79 -11.75 -2.50
C PHE A 43 -17.79 -11.69 -1.34
N TYR A 44 -17.73 -10.55 -0.64
CA TYR A 44 -16.85 -10.38 0.53
C TYR A 44 -17.24 -11.34 1.65
N CYS A 45 -18.53 -11.41 2.01
CA CYS A 45 -19.01 -12.32 3.06
C CYS A 45 -18.67 -13.77 2.76
N GLN A 46 -18.88 -14.22 1.52
CA GLN A 46 -18.59 -15.58 1.09
C GLN A 46 -17.10 -15.91 1.19
N HIS A 47 -16.21 -15.02 0.72
CA HIS A 47 -14.77 -15.28 0.65
C HIS A 47 -14.06 -15.10 2.00
N ARG A 48 -14.59 -14.24 2.88
CA ARG A 48 -14.00 -13.96 4.20
C ARG A 48 -14.72 -14.63 5.38
N GLY A 49 -15.79 -15.36 5.12
CA GLY A 49 -16.56 -16.04 6.16
C GLY A 49 -17.28 -15.05 7.10
N VAL A 50 -17.60 -13.85 6.61
CA VAL A 50 -18.40 -12.89 7.38
C VAL A 50 -19.86 -13.33 7.35
N PRO A 51 -20.56 -13.40 8.50
CA PRO A 51 -21.98 -13.76 8.52
C PRO A 51 -22.80 -12.83 7.63
N THR A 52 -23.65 -13.36 6.77
CA THR A 52 -24.50 -12.55 5.88
C THR A 52 -25.47 -11.64 6.64
N ASN A 53 -25.82 -12.01 7.87
CA ASN A 53 -26.60 -11.15 8.78
C ASN A 53 -25.84 -9.87 9.20
N ASN A 54 -24.53 -9.80 8.96
CA ASN A 54 -23.73 -8.61 9.20
C ASN A 54 -23.74 -7.63 8.01
N ILE A 55 -24.43 -7.96 6.91
CA ILE A 55 -24.60 -7.03 5.80
C ILE A 55 -25.69 -6.02 6.14
N VAL A 56 -25.36 -4.75 6.00
CA VAL A 56 -26.32 -3.65 6.11
C VAL A 56 -26.45 -2.98 4.74
N PHE A 57 -27.66 -3.02 4.20
CA PHE A 57 -28.00 -2.35 2.96
C PHE A 57 -28.61 -0.99 3.25
N LEU A 58 -28.00 0.06 2.69
CA LEU A 58 -28.49 1.44 2.81
C LEU A 58 -28.97 1.95 1.46
N SER A 59 -30.09 2.65 1.43
CA SER A 59 -30.53 3.41 0.27
C SER A 59 -29.93 4.80 0.32
N THR A 60 -28.83 5.01 -0.38
CA THR A 60 -28.08 6.28 -0.39
C THR A 60 -27.64 6.66 -1.79
N SER A 61 -27.12 7.87 -1.96
CA SER A 61 -26.53 8.34 -3.22
C SER A 61 -25.33 7.49 -3.63
N SER A 62 -25.15 7.28 -4.94
CA SER A 62 -23.93 6.69 -5.51
C SER A 62 -22.80 7.72 -5.74
N LYS A 63 -23.11 9.02 -5.58
CA LYS A 63 -22.12 10.10 -5.73
C LYS A 63 -21.04 9.99 -4.66
N GLU A 64 -19.79 10.30 -5.02
CA GLU A 64 -18.69 10.32 -4.06
C GLU A 64 -18.82 11.43 -3.01
N THR A 65 -19.55 12.50 -3.30
CA THR A 65 -19.72 13.65 -2.40
C THR A 65 -21.19 13.86 -2.05
N ILE A 66 -21.48 13.95 -0.75
CA ILE A 66 -22.82 14.21 -0.21
C ILE A 66 -22.80 15.37 0.79
N SER A 67 -23.98 15.84 1.18
CA SER A 67 -24.16 16.80 2.27
C SER A 67 -24.18 16.11 3.64
N TRP A 68 -24.07 16.91 4.71
CA TRP A 68 -24.27 16.41 6.09
C TRP A 68 -25.68 15.87 6.31
N ASP A 69 -26.70 16.52 5.75
CA ASP A 69 -28.10 16.10 5.91
C ASP A 69 -28.33 14.76 5.21
N GLU A 70 -27.75 14.57 4.01
CA GLU A 70 -27.78 13.25 3.32
C GLU A 70 -27.03 12.19 4.13
N PHE A 71 -25.84 12.52 4.66
CA PHE A 71 -25.09 11.57 5.48
C PHE A 71 -25.89 11.11 6.70
N VAL A 72 -26.49 12.05 7.45
CA VAL A 72 -27.27 11.73 8.65
C VAL A 72 -28.51 10.93 8.30
N SER A 73 -29.27 11.35 7.29
CA SER A 73 -30.57 10.75 6.95
C SER A 73 -30.47 9.42 6.20
N THR A 74 -29.47 9.26 5.32
CA THR A 74 -29.38 8.08 4.44
C THR A 74 -28.32 7.06 4.86
N ILE A 75 -27.36 7.46 5.70
CA ILE A 75 -26.27 6.57 6.13
C ILE A 75 -26.29 6.40 7.66
N LEU A 76 -26.08 7.48 8.43
CA LEU A 76 -25.81 7.40 9.86
C LEU A 76 -26.98 6.80 10.66
N ILE A 77 -28.20 7.35 10.51
CA ILE A 77 -29.39 6.88 11.23
C ILE A 77 -29.80 5.50 10.76
N PRO A 78 -29.95 5.22 9.42
CA PRO A 78 -30.34 3.89 8.97
C PRO A 78 -29.34 2.80 9.35
N LEU A 79 -28.03 3.08 9.33
CA LEU A 79 -27.00 2.13 9.75
C LEU A 79 -27.18 1.78 11.24
N ARG A 80 -27.34 2.78 12.12
CA ARG A 80 -27.56 2.56 13.55
C ARG A 80 -28.81 1.73 13.83
N GLU A 81 -29.90 2.06 13.19
CA GLU A 81 -31.16 1.33 13.35
C GLU A 81 -31.03 -0.12 12.88
N SER A 82 -30.34 -0.33 11.75
CA SER A 82 -30.10 -1.67 11.20
C SER A 82 -29.25 -2.53 12.10
N VAL A 83 -28.11 -2.03 12.61
CA VAL A 83 -27.22 -2.82 13.48
C VAL A 83 -27.86 -3.16 14.83
N ILE A 84 -28.75 -2.30 15.34
CA ILE A 84 -29.54 -2.59 16.54
C ILE A 84 -30.62 -3.64 16.25
N LYS A 85 -31.36 -3.49 15.15
CA LYS A 85 -32.40 -4.43 14.72
C LYS A 85 -31.82 -5.83 14.46
N GLN A 86 -30.63 -5.91 13.87
CA GLN A 86 -29.92 -7.17 13.61
C GLN A 86 -29.27 -7.76 14.88
N GLY A 87 -29.31 -7.07 16.00
CA GLY A 87 -28.73 -7.53 17.27
C GLY A 87 -27.21 -7.50 17.32
N LEU A 88 -26.56 -6.82 16.36
CA LEU A 88 -25.11 -6.66 16.30
C LEU A 88 -24.61 -5.73 17.41
N ILE A 89 -25.43 -4.79 17.82
CA ILE A 89 -25.21 -3.89 18.96
C ILE A 89 -26.39 -3.97 19.90
N LYS A 90 -26.15 -4.26 21.18
CA LYS A 90 -27.15 -4.30 22.23
C LYS A 90 -27.19 -2.98 23.00
N VAL A 91 -28.37 -2.41 23.15
CA VAL A 91 -28.58 -1.11 23.80
C VAL A 91 -29.65 -1.20 24.89
N ILE A 92 -29.45 -0.44 25.99
CA ILE A 92 -30.44 -0.38 27.08
C ILE A 92 -31.43 0.78 26.88
N ARG A 93 -30.96 1.93 26.40
CA ARG A 93 -31.77 3.16 26.41
C ARG A 93 -31.59 3.95 25.10
N LYS A 94 -32.73 4.38 24.52
CA LYS A 94 -32.76 5.41 23.48
C LYS A 94 -32.80 6.78 24.17
N GLU A 95 -31.86 7.65 23.82
CA GLU A 95 -31.88 9.04 24.26
C GLU A 95 -32.33 9.94 23.10
N PRO A 96 -32.81 11.17 23.35
CA PRO A 96 -33.12 12.11 22.28
C PRO A 96 -31.90 12.37 21.39
N SER A 97 -32.16 12.76 20.16
CA SER A 97 -31.07 13.11 19.22
C SER A 97 -30.23 14.24 19.81
N ASP A 98 -28.89 14.13 19.63
CA ASP A 98 -27.98 15.23 19.95
C ASP A 98 -28.12 16.39 18.93
N ALA A 99 -27.36 17.45 19.14
CA ALA A 99 -27.37 18.63 18.26
C ALA A 99 -26.98 18.34 16.81
N GLN A 100 -26.34 17.20 16.55
CA GLN A 100 -25.93 16.72 15.23
C GLN A 100 -26.95 15.73 14.61
N GLY A 101 -28.11 15.54 15.26
CA GLY A 101 -29.13 14.58 14.83
C GLY A 101 -28.79 13.12 15.13
N LYS A 102 -27.70 12.86 15.85
CA LYS A 102 -27.34 11.50 16.30
C LYS A 102 -28.23 11.13 17.48
N ARG A 103 -28.80 9.91 17.44
CA ARG A 103 -29.53 9.32 18.57
C ARG A 103 -28.58 8.46 19.39
N PRO A 104 -28.07 8.93 20.52
CA PRO A 104 -27.16 8.14 21.33
C PRO A 104 -27.88 7.01 22.05
N TYR A 105 -27.20 5.88 22.22
CA TYR A 105 -27.68 4.72 22.93
C TYR A 105 -26.67 4.33 24.00
N GLN A 106 -27.16 3.84 25.13
CA GLN A 106 -26.29 3.19 26.10
C GLN A 106 -26.01 1.76 25.62
N ILE A 107 -24.80 1.54 25.12
CA ILE A 107 -24.35 0.25 24.59
C ILE A 107 -24.01 -0.67 25.76
N ILE A 108 -24.60 -1.88 25.78
CA ILE A 108 -24.32 -2.91 26.78
C ILE A 108 -23.21 -3.85 26.30
N ASN A 109 -23.35 -4.28 25.06
CA ASN A 109 -22.42 -5.21 24.43
C ASN A 109 -22.40 -4.96 22.93
N ASP A 110 -21.21 -4.87 22.37
CA ASP A 110 -21.00 -4.90 20.93
C ASP A 110 -20.06 -6.07 20.59
N SER A 111 -20.42 -6.80 19.55
CA SER A 111 -19.52 -7.79 18.95
C SER A 111 -18.76 -7.21 17.76
N ILE A 112 -19.11 -5.99 17.36
CA ILE A 112 -18.61 -5.32 16.16
C ILE A 112 -17.40 -4.46 16.52
N LYS A 113 -16.35 -4.61 15.71
CA LYS A 113 -15.08 -3.88 15.84
C LYS A 113 -14.69 -3.12 14.59
N ALA A 114 -15.23 -3.52 13.43
CA ALA A 114 -14.88 -2.91 12.15
C ALA A 114 -16.09 -2.80 11.22
N ILE A 115 -15.98 -1.86 10.26
CA ILE A 115 -16.91 -1.69 9.14
C ILE A 115 -16.10 -1.85 7.85
N CYS A 116 -16.55 -2.75 6.97
CA CYS A 116 -16.12 -2.86 5.59
C CYS A 116 -17.08 -2.10 4.69
N VAL A 117 -16.66 -0.98 4.11
CA VAL A 117 -17.50 -0.13 3.26
C VAL A 117 -17.34 -0.56 1.81
N CYS A 118 -18.41 -1.05 1.17
CA CYS A 118 -18.38 -1.47 -0.22
C CYS A 118 -18.47 -0.29 -1.19
N LYS A 119 -17.92 -0.50 -2.41
CA LYS A 119 -18.14 0.36 -3.58
C LYS A 119 -19.62 0.74 -3.71
N GLY A 120 -19.88 2.01 -4.05
CA GLY A 120 -21.24 2.53 -4.16
C GLY A 120 -21.71 3.36 -2.95
N ILE A 121 -21.05 3.25 -1.80
CA ILE A 121 -21.27 4.14 -0.66
C ILE A 121 -20.51 5.46 -0.89
N PRO A 122 -21.11 6.63 -0.58
CA PRO A 122 -20.44 7.93 -0.67
C PRO A 122 -19.07 7.95 0.03
N LEU A 123 -18.17 8.80 -0.50
CA LEU A 123 -16.78 8.85 -0.07
C LEU A 123 -16.56 9.95 0.99
N ARG A 124 -17.19 11.13 0.76
CA ARG A 124 -16.93 12.33 1.55
C ARG A 124 -18.14 13.20 1.72
N ILE A 125 -18.12 13.99 2.80
CA ILE A 125 -19.13 14.95 3.19
C ILE A 125 -18.58 16.34 2.91
N LYS A 126 -19.29 17.13 2.06
CA LYS A 126 -18.88 18.49 1.74
C LYS A 126 -19.06 19.44 2.93
N SER A 127 -18.26 20.48 2.95
CA SER A 127 -18.36 21.56 3.94
C SER A 127 -19.78 22.16 4.01
N TYR A 128 -20.18 22.49 5.24
CA TYR A 128 -21.47 23.07 5.56
C TYR A 128 -21.28 24.27 6.48
N LEU A 129 -20.99 25.42 5.89
CA LEU A 129 -20.61 26.63 6.65
C LEU A 129 -21.79 27.43 7.20
N GLU A 130 -23.04 27.21 6.74
CA GLU A 130 -24.15 28.13 6.98
C GLU A 130 -25.01 27.86 8.21
N LYS A 131 -24.92 26.70 8.86
CA LYS A 131 -25.76 26.32 10.02
C LYS A 131 -24.97 25.62 11.12
N VAL A 132 -24.01 26.33 11.69
CA VAL A 132 -23.29 25.82 12.87
C VAL A 132 -24.15 26.10 14.10
N SER A 133 -24.47 25.06 14.91
CA SER A 133 -25.18 25.24 16.18
C SER A 133 -24.34 26.08 17.16
N ALA A 134 -24.97 26.70 18.15
CA ALA A 134 -24.26 27.50 19.17
C ALA A 134 -23.17 26.68 19.88
N LEU A 135 -23.44 25.39 20.16
CA LEU A 135 -22.48 24.44 20.74
C LEU A 135 -21.27 24.19 19.82
N GLU A 136 -21.51 24.03 18.53
CA GLU A 136 -20.46 23.85 17.53
C GLU A 136 -19.62 25.12 17.37
N ALA A 137 -20.24 26.28 17.40
CA ALA A 137 -19.55 27.57 17.35
C ALA A 137 -18.66 27.77 18.60
N GLU A 138 -19.11 27.36 19.78
CA GLU A 138 -18.32 27.42 21.00
C GLU A 138 -17.15 26.42 20.97
N TYR A 139 -17.37 25.21 20.49
CA TYR A 139 -16.29 24.23 20.30
C TYR A 139 -15.27 24.71 19.26
N ALA A 140 -15.75 25.26 18.15
CA ALA A 140 -14.88 25.79 17.09
C ALA A 140 -13.95 26.91 17.58
N LYS A 141 -14.37 27.71 18.56
CA LYS A 141 -13.52 28.74 19.18
C LYS A 141 -12.29 28.17 19.90
N LYS A 142 -12.37 26.91 20.37
CA LYS A 142 -11.28 26.22 21.10
C LYS A 142 -10.23 25.60 20.20
N ILE A 143 -10.45 25.54 18.89
CA ILE A 143 -9.51 24.97 17.90
C ILE A 143 -8.95 26.06 16.99
N PRO A 144 -7.71 25.92 16.48
CA PRO A 144 -7.13 26.86 15.52
C PRO A 144 -8.02 27.04 14.29
N GLU A 145 -8.13 28.26 13.79
CA GLU A 145 -9.02 28.62 12.67
C GLU A 145 -8.87 27.70 11.45
N LYS A 146 -7.63 27.40 11.05
CA LYS A 146 -7.31 26.50 9.93
C LYS A 146 -7.84 25.07 10.09
N LEU A 147 -8.16 24.64 11.31
CA LEU A 147 -8.68 23.32 11.65
C LEU A 147 -10.20 23.33 11.90
N ARG A 148 -10.87 24.47 11.79
CA ARG A 148 -12.32 24.63 11.95
C ARG A 148 -13.09 24.15 10.71
N LYS A 149 -12.61 23.09 10.06
CA LYS A 149 -13.27 22.48 8.91
C LYS A 149 -14.37 21.53 9.40
N ASN A 150 -15.46 21.47 8.65
CA ASN A 150 -16.55 20.52 8.88
C ASN A 150 -16.76 19.56 7.71
N GLU A 151 -15.82 19.53 6.78
CA GLU A 151 -15.72 18.54 5.72
C GLU A 151 -15.01 17.28 6.24
N ALA A 152 -15.55 16.11 5.94
CA ALA A 152 -15.01 14.85 6.46
C ALA A 152 -15.12 13.71 5.44
N ALA A 153 -14.33 12.67 5.64
CA ALA A 153 -14.55 11.38 5.00
C ALA A 153 -15.75 10.68 5.66
N VAL A 154 -16.61 10.05 4.88
CA VAL A 154 -17.71 9.21 5.38
C VAL A 154 -17.15 8.12 6.31
N ASP A 155 -16.06 7.48 5.93
CA ASP A 155 -15.41 6.42 6.72
C ASP A 155 -14.95 6.92 8.08
N SER A 156 -14.43 8.16 8.15
CA SER A 156 -13.98 8.77 9.40
C SER A 156 -15.14 9.10 10.35
N GLU A 157 -16.32 9.45 9.82
CA GLU A 157 -17.54 9.62 10.59
C GLU A 157 -18.12 8.28 11.05
N LEU A 158 -18.03 7.25 10.23
CA LEU A 158 -18.44 5.88 10.60
C LEU A 158 -17.58 5.31 11.73
N ALA A 159 -16.31 5.69 11.82
CA ALA A 159 -15.42 5.25 12.90
C ALA A 159 -15.90 5.71 14.30
N ILE A 160 -16.63 6.81 14.36
CA ILE A 160 -17.21 7.38 15.59
C ILE A 160 -18.73 7.19 15.66
N LEU A 161 -19.28 6.23 14.91
CA LEU A 161 -20.72 5.91 14.82
C LEU A 161 -21.41 5.83 16.18
N LEU A 162 -20.71 5.32 17.18
CA LEU A 162 -21.25 5.03 18.51
C LEU A 162 -20.96 6.12 19.56
N ILE A 163 -20.28 7.21 19.16
CA ILE A 163 -19.92 8.30 20.08
C ILE A 163 -21.01 9.38 20.09
N LYS A 164 -21.30 9.89 21.28
CA LYS A 164 -22.25 10.98 21.51
C LYS A 164 -21.61 12.36 21.31
N ASN A 165 -22.46 13.34 21.00
CA ASN A 165 -22.13 14.76 21.07
C ASN A 165 -20.80 15.13 20.36
N THR A 166 -20.53 14.52 19.22
CA THR A 166 -19.35 14.83 18.43
C THR A 166 -19.61 16.09 17.60
N PRO A 167 -18.72 17.08 17.67
CA PRO A 167 -18.86 18.29 16.86
C PRO A 167 -18.69 17.99 15.37
N ARG A 168 -19.35 18.75 14.49
CA ARG A 168 -19.14 18.66 13.03
C ARG A 168 -17.91 19.46 12.56
N ALA A 169 -17.43 20.38 13.37
CA ALA A 169 -16.27 21.21 13.06
C ALA A 169 -15.03 20.73 13.82
N GLY A 170 -13.93 20.60 13.11
CA GLY A 170 -12.68 20.10 13.67
C GLY A 170 -12.59 18.57 13.68
N PHE A 171 -11.66 18.07 14.43
CA PHE A 171 -11.32 16.64 14.50
C PHE A 171 -11.57 16.06 15.92
N ILE A 172 -11.65 14.76 15.99
CA ILE A 172 -11.70 13.99 17.24
C ILE A 172 -10.42 13.20 17.37
N SER A 173 -9.70 13.35 18.47
CA SER A 173 -8.46 12.59 18.70
C SER A 173 -8.75 11.09 18.75
N ASN A 174 -7.91 10.30 18.09
CA ASN A 174 -7.98 8.85 18.10
C ASN A 174 -7.24 8.30 19.34
N PRO A 175 -7.92 7.65 20.29
CA PRO A 175 -7.28 7.10 21.49
C PRO A 175 -6.36 5.90 21.19
N PHE A 176 -6.49 5.27 20.01
CA PHE A 176 -5.65 4.14 19.58
C PHE A 176 -4.38 4.58 18.86
N PHE A 177 -4.27 5.85 18.52
CA PHE A 177 -3.09 6.35 17.82
C PHE A 177 -1.82 6.13 18.65
N LYS A 178 -0.87 5.36 18.11
CA LYS A 178 0.38 4.95 18.81
C LYS A 178 0.16 4.20 20.14
N ASN A 179 -1.06 3.88 20.47
CA ASN A 179 -1.41 3.29 21.74
C ASN A 179 -1.97 1.88 21.56
N GLN A 180 -1.25 0.89 22.09
CA GLN A 180 -1.70 -0.51 22.10
C GLN A 180 -2.45 -0.85 23.37
N ASN A 181 -2.23 -0.08 24.45
CA ASN A 181 -2.69 -0.37 25.80
C ASN A 181 -3.64 0.73 26.27
N SER A 182 -4.68 1.05 25.50
CA SER A 182 -5.78 1.82 26.07
C SER A 182 -6.31 1.02 27.27
N LYS A 183 -5.88 1.39 28.48
CA LYS A 183 -6.33 0.76 29.73
C LYS A 183 -7.84 0.93 29.95
N ASP A 184 -8.45 1.80 29.18
CA ASP A 184 -9.88 2.04 29.20
C ASP A 184 -10.58 1.14 28.15
N LYS A 185 -10.97 -0.06 28.60
CA LYS A 185 -11.79 -1.00 27.81
C LYS A 185 -13.10 -0.39 27.27
N ASN A 186 -13.50 0.80 27.76
CA ASN A 186 -14.68 1.50 27.24
C ASN A 186 -14.41 2.20 25.90
N TYR A 187 -13.15 2.53 25.54
CA TYR A 187 -12.84 3.07 24.22
C TYR A 187 -13.00 2.02 23.12
N GLU A 188 -12.60 0.77 23.35
CA GLU A 188 -12.76 -0.32 22.37
C GLU A 188 -14.22 -0.53 21.95
N LYS A 189 -15.18 -0.15 22.79
CA LYS A 189 -16.62 -0.31 22.54
C LYS A 189 -17.25 0.85 21.78
N LYS A 190 -16.53 1.94 21.54
CA LYS A 190 -17.09 3.16 20.97
C LYS A 190 -16.52 3.52 19.60
N TYR A 191 -15.31 3.10 19.30
CA TYR A 191 -14.63 3.38 18.05
C TYR A 191 -14.57 2.14 17.17
N LEU A 192 -14.77 2.31 15.88
CA LEU A 192 -14.75 1.24 14.91
C LEU A 192 -13.60 1.46 13.91
N ALA A 193 -12.91 0.39 13.54
CA ALA A 193 -12.02 0.44 12.41
C ALA A 193 -12.83 0.47 11.12
N VAL A 194 -12.59 1.42 10.23
CA VAL A 194 -13.33 1.51 8.97
C VAL A 194 -12.35 1.42 7.81
N THR A 195 -12.54 0.43 6.96
CA THR A 195 -11.82 0.32 5.69
C THR A 195 -12.79 0.15 4.55
N ARG A 196 -12.35 0.51 3.35
CA ARG A 196 -13.20 0.56 2.16
C ARG A 196 -12.70 -0.40 1.09
N ILE A 197 -13.60 -1.21 0.53
CA ILE A 197 -13.38 -1.98 -0.70
C ILE A 197 -14.12 -1.23 -1.82
N ASP A 198 -13.44 -0.25 -2.41
CA ASP A 198 -13.94 0.58 -3.49
C ASP A 198 -12.79 0.88 -4.47
N ALA A 199 -13.07 0.91 -5.76
CA ALA A 199 -12.08 1.05 -6.81
C ALA A 199 -12.74 1.60 -8.09
N PRO A 200 -11.98 1.94 -9.15
CA PRO A 200 -12.55 2.39 -10.42
C PRO A 200 -13.57 1.41 -11.00
N SER A 201 -13.31 0.10 -10.95
CA SER A 201 -14.22 -0.93 -11.43
C SER A 201 -14.65 -1.91 -10.33
N TYR A 202 -15.72 -2.66 -10.59
CA TYR A 202 -16.15 -3.79 -9.75
C TYR A 202 -15.07 -4.88 -9.67
N GLN A 203 -14.46 -5.19 -10.81
CA GLN A 203 -13.39 -6.20 -10.92
C GLN A 203 -12.17 -5.82 -10.07
N ASN A 204 -11.79 -4.53 -10.05
CA ASN A 204 -10.69 -4.07 -9.21
C ASN A 204 -11.04 -4.20 -7.72
N ALA A 205 -12.28 -3.91 -7.34
CA ALA A 205 -12.75 -4.08 -5.96
C ALA A 205 -12.79 -5.58 -5.55
N GLN A 206 -13.22 -6.48 -6.43
CA GLN A 206 -13.16 -7.93 -6.17
C GLN A 206 -11.72 -8.41 -6.00
N ARG A 207 -10.79 -7.91 -6.84
CA ARG A 207 -9.40 -8.28 -6.78
C ARG A 207 -8.74 -7.88 -5.47
N MET A 208 -9.10 -6.74 -4.87
CA MET A 208 -8.62 -6.37 -3.52
C MET A 208 -8.88 -7.47 -2.49
N ILE A 209 -9.99 -8.21 -2.63
CA ILE A 209 -10.34 -9.33 -1.74
C ILE A 209 -9.54 -10.59 -2.08
N THR A 210 -9.59 -11.01 -3.33
CA THR A 210 -8.98 -12.27 -3.78
C THR A 210 -7.46 -12.26 -3.67
N ASP A 211 -6.83 -11.13 -4.03
CA ASP A 211 -5.38 -10.96 -3.95
C ASP A 211 -4.90 -10.92 -2.49
N SER A 212 -5.67 -10.27 -1.60
CA SER A 212 -5.38 -10.29 -0.16
C SER A 212 -5.41 -11.72 0.41
N ILE A 213 -6.45 -12.50 0.09
CA ILE A 213 -6.58 -13.89 0.54
C ILE A 213 -5.45 -14.77 -0.02
N ALA A 214 -5.12 -14.60 -1.31
CA ALA A 214 -4.04 -15.34 -1.95
C ALA A 214 -2.68 -15.03 -1.30
N THR A 215 -2.44 -13.76 -0.99
CA THR A 215 -1.20 -13.30 -0.34
C THR A 215 -1.09 -13.80 1.10
N GLU A 216 -2.15 -13.82 1.88
CA GLU A 216 -2.14 -14.39 3.24
C GLU A 216 -1.71 -15.86 3.25
N LYS A 217 -2.08 -16.62 2.23
CA LYS A 217 -1.71 -18.04 2.09
C LYS A 217 -0.23 -18.25 1.75
N LYS A 218 0.35 -17.36 0.95
CA LYS A 218 1.73 -17.48 0.45
C LYS A 218 2.71 -16.60 1.21
N GLY A 219 2.23 -15.56 1.88
CA GLY A 219 3.02 -14.45 2.40
C GLY A 219 3.32 -13.40 1.31
N LEU A 220 3.82 -12.25 1.73
CA LEU A 220 4.14 -11.13 0.86
C LEU A 220 5.47 -11.38 0.12
N ILE A 221 5.47 -11.38 -1.21
CA ILE A 221 6.63 -11.69 -2.06
C ILE A 221 6.82 -10.59 -3.09
N GLY A 222 8.03 -10.04 -3.18
CA GLY A 222 8.39 -8.98 -4.11
C GLY A 222 9.42 -8.03 -3.51
N ARG A 223 9.51 -6.82 -4.05
CA ARG A 223 10.42 -5.76 -3.62
C ARG A 223 9.65 -4.54 -3.12
N ALA A 224 10.34 -3.72 -2.32
CA ALA A 224 9.82 -2.45 -1.84
C ALA A 224 10.49 -1.27 -2.56
N TYR A 225 9.72 -0.21 -2.77
CA TYR A 225 10.18 1.03 -3.39
C TYR A 225 9.76 2.23 -2.55
N ILE A 226 10.71 3.11 -2.27
CA ILE A 226 10.52 4.26 -1.38
C ILE A 226 10.97 5.53 -2.09
N ASP A 227 10.01 6.40 -2.42
CA ASP A 227 10.27 7.76 -2.92
C ASP A 227 10.41 8.72 -1.73
N ASN A 228 11.66 9.07 -1.37
CA ASN A 228 11.97 9.84 -0.17
C ASN A 228 12.55 11.22 -0.50
N GLY A 229 11.79 12.09 -1.12
CA GLY A 229 12.27 13.41 -1.54
C GLY A 229 11.27 14.55 -1.32
N GLY A 230 10.30 14.37 -0.44
CA GLY A 230 9.22 15.32 -0.23
C GLY A 230 9.63 16.62 0.47
N PRO A 231 8.74 17.64 0.48
CA PRO A 231 9.05 19.01 0.89
C PRO A 231 9.23 19.18 2.40
N HIS A 232 8.70 18.27 3.23
CA HIS A 232 8.73 18.40 4.67
C HIS A 232 9.55 17.27 5.31
N GLN A 233 10.50 17.64 6.15
CA GLN A 233 11.41 16.70 6.81
C GLN A 233 10.68 15.59 7.58
N LYS A 234 9.53 15.89 8.17
CA LYS A 234 8.74 14.92 8.94
C LYS A 234 8.27 13.72 8.08
N GLY A 235 7.77 13.99 6.88
CA GLY A 235 7.39 12.91 5.95
C GLY A 235 8.58 12.10 5.47
N ASN A 236 9.72 12.75 5.18
CA ASN A 236 10.95 12.06 4.85
C ASN A 236 11.44 11.15 6.00
N GLN A 237 11.28 11.59 7.25
CA GLN A 237 11.61 10.76 8.42
C GLN A 237 10.69 9.52 8.52
N TRP A 238 9.41 9.64 8.19
CA TRP A 238 8.49 8.50 8.19
C TRP A 238 8.89 7.45 7.15
N LEU A 239 9.26 7.89 5.94
CA LEU A 239 9.71 6.98 4.89
C LEU A 239 11.07 6.35 5.22
N LYS A 240 11.97 7.09 5.86
CA LYS A 240 13.22 6.54 6.38
C LYS A 240 12.97 5.44 7.43
N GLN A 241 11.98 5.62 8.33
CA GLN A 241 11.62 4.60 9.30
C GLN A 241 11.03 3.35 8.63
N ILE A 242 10.27 3.50 7.52
CA ILE A 242 9.83 2.34 6.73
C ILE A 242 11.02 1.59 6.15
N ARG A 243 12.00 2.29 5.58
CA ARG A 243 13.24 1.68 5.08
C ARG A 243 13.92 0.86 6.17
N ASP A 244 14.06 1.43 7.37
CA ASP A 244 14.72 0.76 8.49
C ASP A 244 13.93 -0.50 8.93
N GLN A 245 12.59 -0.44 8.97
CA GLN A 245 11.73 -1.59 9.24
C GLN A 245 11.84 -2.68 8.18
N LEU A 246 11.95 -2.32 6.89
CA LEU A 246 12.14 -3.27 5.80
C LEU A 246 13.50 -3.97 5.88
N TYR A 247 14.54 -3.23 6.27
CA TYR A 247 15.86 -3.79 6.51
C TYR A 247 15.83 -4.82 7.66
N GLU A 248 15.15 -4.52 8.76
CA GLU A 248 15.01 -5.43 9.91
C GLU A 248 14.32 -6.76 9.59
N ILE A 249 13.48 -6.80 8.55
CA ILE A 249 12.80 -8.02 8.11
C ILE A 249 13.39 -8.62 6.82
N ASP A 250 14.62 -8.23 6.47
CA ASP A 250 15.37 -8.72 5.30
C ASP A 250 14.64 -8.51 3.96
N PHE A 251 13.83 -7.45 3.85
CA PHE A 251 13.11 -7.15 2.62
C PHE A 251 14.02 -6.39 1.64
N ASP A 252 14.09 -6.85 0.37
CA ASP A 252 14.85 -6.16 -0.67
C ASP A 252 14.11 -4.88 -1.10
N PHE A 253 14.83 -3.73 -1.14
CA PHE A 253 14.21 -2.44 -1.45
C PHE A 253 15.13 -1.51 -2.25
N SER A 254 14.51 -0.53 -2.91
CA SER A 254 15.20 0.61 -3.52
C SER A 254 14.65 1.92 -2.95
N VAL A 255 15.52 2.93 -2.82
CA VAL A 255 15.15 4.25 -2.31
C VAL A 255 15.56 5.32 -3.32
N GLU A 256 14.61 6.15 -3.74
CA GLU A 256 14.86 7.39 -4.46
C GLU A 256 14.88 8.54 -3.45
N ASN A 257 16.01 9.21 -3.30
CA ASN A 257 16.21 10.25 -2.27
C ASN A 257 16.13 11.68 -2.84
N SER A 258 15.95 11.83 -4.14
CA SER A 258 15.74 13.14 -4.77
C SER A 258 14.27 13.52 -4.81
N ARG A 259 13.95 14.71 -5.29
CA ARG A 259 12.55 15.10 -5.55
C ARG A 259 11.98 14.48 -6.83
N ARG A 260 12.79 13.74 -7.58
CA ARG A 260 12.39 12.99 -8.75
C ARG A 260 11.80 11.66 -8.27
N LEU A 261 10.56 11.41 -8.41
CA LEU A 261 9.98 10.08 -8.15
C LEU A 261 10.60 9.02 -9.07
N PHE A 262 10.42 7.73 -8.72
CA PHE A 262 10.75 6.64 -9.65
C PHE A 262 10.10 6.88 -11.00
N GLN A 263 10.91 6.86 -12.05
CA GLN A 263 10.49 7.09 -13.43
C GLN A 263 10.35 5.76 -14.17
N GLN A 264 9.74 5.77 -15.36
CA GLN A 264 9.58 4.57 -16.17
C GLN A 264 10.90 3.89 -16.54
N ASN A 265 11.98 4.66 -16.63
CA ASN A 265 13.33 4.18 -16.94
C ASN A 265 14.12 3.68 -15.72
N ASP A 266 13.58 3.77 -14.52
CA ASP A 266 14.21 3.22 -13.32
C ASP A 266 13.83 1.75 -13.14
N ARG A 267 14.62 1.03 -12.35
CA ARG A 267 14.28 -0.31 -11.89
C ARG A 267 13.03 -0.28 -11.01
N PHE A 268 12.03 -1.09 -11.36
CA PHE A 268 10.77 -1.18 -10.59
C PHE A 268 10.13 -2.57 -10.71
N ASP A 269 10.94 -3.63 -10.63
CA ASP A 269 10.52 -5.03 -10.74
C ASP A 269 9.82 -5.51 -9.46
N ALA A 270 8.79 -6.35 -9.62
CA ALA A 270 7.99 -6.96 -8.56
C ALA A 270 7.60 -6.01 -7.40
N PRO A 271 6.98 -4.84 -7.66
CA PRO A 271 6.71 -3.81 -6.66
C PRO A 271 5.56 -4.20 -5.74
N ILE A 272 5.84 -5.00 -4.71
CA ILE A 272 4.82 -5.44 -3.76
C ILE A 272 4.53 -4.39 -2.67
N LEU A 273 5.52 -3.52 -2.39
CA LEU A 273 5.40 -2.40 -1.46
C LEU A 273 5.86 -1.11 -2.15
N TYR A 274 5.06 -0.07 -2.08
CA TYR A 274 5.42 1.27 -2.52
C TYR A 274 5.02 2.31 -1.48
N PHE A 275 5.95 3.14 -1.08
CA PHE A 275 5.72 4.27 -0.20
C PHE A 275 6.41 5.50 -0.74
N GLY A 276 5.66 6.56 -1.00
CA GLY A 276 6.23 7.75 -1.60
C GLY A 276 5.60 9.05 -1.19
N TRP A 277 6.28 10.13 -1.54
CA TRP A 277 5.82 11.51 -1.57
C TRP A 277 6.86 12.42 -2.23
N TYR A 278 6.60 13.52 -2.86
CA TYR A 278 5.36 14.26 -2.89
C TYR A 278 5.06 14.67 -4.34
N ALA A 279 3.94 14.25 -4.87
CA ALA A 279 3.45 14.70 -6.18
C ALA A 279 1.93 14.84 -6.15
N GLY A 280 1.41 15.88 -6.83
CA GLY A 280 -0.01 16.22 -6.82
C GLY A 280 -0.90 15.22 -7.53
N ASP A 281 -0.37 14.46 -8.47
CA ASP A 281 -1.08 13.44 -9.24
C ASP A 281 -0.15 12.27 -9.51
N TYR A 282 -0.69 11.07 -9.78
CA TYR A 282 0.12 9.91 -10.10
C TYR A 282 1.07 10.21 -11.27
N SER A 283 2.32 9.79 -11.15
CA SER A 283 3.38 10.18 -12.08
C SER A 283 4.50 9.15 -12.11
N GLY A 284 5.54 9.42 -12.89
CA GLY A 284 6.70 8.56 -13.01
C GLY A 284 6.35 7.19 -13.58
N VAL A 285 6.81 6.11 -12.92
CA VAL A 285 6.58 4.72 -13.34
C VAL A 285 5.09 4.40 -13.49
N PHE A 286 4.22 5.01 -12.71
CA PHE A 286 2.77 4.78 -12.74
C PHE A 286 2.08 5.37 -13.98
N ARG A 287 2.75 6.19 -14.79
CA ARG A 287 2.24 6.63 -16.10
C ARG A 287 2.38 5.57 -17.21
N ASN A 288 3.10 4.48 -16.94
CA ASN A 288 3.18 3.37 -17.86
C ASN A 288 1.85 2.56 -17.82
N HIS A 289 1.08 2.62 -18.88
CA HIS A 289 -0.22 1.94 -19.00
C HIS A 289 -0.16 0.40 -18.88
N ARG A 290 1.02 -0.20 -19.09
CA ARG A 290 1.28 -1.65 -18.94
C ARG A 290 1.70 -2.03 -17.53
N PHE A 291 1.95 -1.04 -16.67
CA PHE A 291 2.33 -1.31 -15.27
C PHE A 291 1.22 -1.99 -14.49
N ARG A 292 1.56 -3.01 -13.72
CA ARG A 292 0.64 -3.68 -12.78
C ARG A 292 1.40 -4.07 -11.51
N PHE A 293 0.74 -3.88 -10.38
CA PHE A 293 1.21 -4.39 -9.12
C PHE A 293 1.00 -5.91 -9.02
N PRO A 294 1.91 -6.64 -8.34
CA PRO A 294 1.67 -8.02 -7.94
C PRO A 294 0.46 -8.14 -7.00
N PRO A 295 -0.21 -9.32 -6.95
CA PRO A 295 -1.30 -9.56 -6.01
C PRO A 295 -0.90 -9.31 -4.56
N GLY A 296 -1.76 -8.62 -3.81
CA GLY A 296 -1.54 -8.27 -2.40
C GLY A 296 -0.73 -7.00 -2.17
N ALA A 297 -0.34 -6.27 -3.22
CA ALA A 297 0.50 -5.09 -3.11
C ALA A 297 -0.12 -3.99 -2.23
N ILE A 298 0.74 -3.33 -1.47
CA ILE A 298 0.44 -2.16 -0.65
C ILE A 298 1.14 -0.96 -1.26
N ALA A 299 0.37 0.01 -1.74
CA ALA A 299 0.92 1.19 -2.41
C ALA A 299 0.34 2.46 -1.78
N PHE A 300 1.20 3.34 -1.31
CA PHE A 300 0.79 4.58 -0.67
C PHE A 300 1.64 5.76 -1.11
N HIS A 301 0.99 6.85 -1.55
CA HIS A 301 1.65 8.12 -1.85
C HIS A 301 1.06 9.23 -1.00
N ILE A 302 1.88 9.84 -0.15
CA ILE A 302 1.46 10.92 0.75
C ILE A 302 1.18 12.16 -0.08
N HIS A 303 -0.07 12.56 -0.16
CA HIS A 303 -0.50 13.80 -0.78
C HIS A 303 -1.88 14.22 -0.27
N SER A 304 -2.12 15.53 -0.18
CA SER A 304 -3.45 16.09 0.01
C SER A 304 -4.35 15.74 -1.17
N PHE A 305 -5.64 15.51 -0.92
CA PHE A 305 -6.59 15.15 -1.96
C PHE A 305 -6.28 13.84 -2.72
N SER A 306 -5.31 13.05 -2.28
CA SER A 306 -4.89 11.80 -2.96
C SER A 306 -6.04 10.82 -3.21
N ALA A 307 -7.09 10.88 -2.39
CA ALA A 307 -8.34 10.13 -2.50
C ALA A 307 -9.56 11.04 -2.76
N SER A 308 -9.39 12.22 -3.36
CA SER A 308 -10.55 13.08 -3.68
C SER A 308 -11.54 12.41 -4.65
N THR A 309 -11.07 11.40 -5.37
CA THR A 309 -11.86 10.38 -6.05
C THR A 309 -11.14 9.04 -5.95
N VAL A 310 -11.89 7.96 -5.71
CA VAL A 310 -11.36 6.59 -5.72
C VAL A 310 -11.82 5.81 -6.96
N ARG A 311 -12.82 6.34 -7.67
CA ARG A 311 -13.46 5.69 -8.82
C ARG A 311 -12.95 6.18 -10.18
N ASN A 312 -12.03 7.16 -10.18
CA ASN A 312 -11.40 7.63 -11.39
C ASN A 312 -9.99 7.03 -11.56
N PRO A 313 -9.74 6.21 -12.61
CA PRO A 313 -8.45 5.54 -12.80
C PRO A 313 -7.33 6.46 -13.31
N LYS A 314 -7.63 7.75 -13.57
CA LYS A 314 -6.71 8.71 -14.22
C LYS A 314 -6.53 10.01 -13.45
N LYS A 315 -6.99 10.08 -12.18
CA LYS A 315 -6.87 11.30 -11.37
C LYS A 315 -6.37 10.98 -9.98
N GLN A 316 -5.53 11.86 -9.45
CA GLN A 316 -4.93 11.75 -8.13
C GLN A 316 -4.09 10.48 -7.98
N TRP A 317 -4.06 9.86 -6.80
CA TRP A 317 -3.24 8.68 -6.54
C TRP A 317 -4.05 7.42 -6.33
N VAL A 318 -5.08 7.47 -5.47
CA VAL A 318 -5.76 6.27 -4.99
C VAL A 318 -6.46 5.50 -6.12
N GLY A 319 -7.24 6.17 -6.96
CA GLY A 319 -7.92 5.52 -8.09
C GLY A 319 -6.94 4.83 -9.05
N PRO A 320 -5.90 5.54 -9.55
CA PRO A 320 -4.85 4.93 -10.38
C PRO A 320 -4.13 3.74 -9.74
N LEU A 321 -3.72 3.83 -8.47
CA LEU A 321 -3.04 2.71 -7.79
C LEU A 321 -3.93 1.46 -7.71
N LEU A 322 -5.22 1.63 -7.40
CA LEU A 322 -6.19 0.53 -7.38
C LEU A 322 -6.44 -0.05 -8.78
N GLU A 323 -6.51 0.78 -9.82
CA GLU A 323 -6.61 0.35 -11.22
C GLU A 323 -5.41 -0.51 -11.62
N MET A 324 -4.21 -0.10 -11.19
CA MET A 324 -2.97 -0.84 -11.47
C MET A 324 -2.78 -2.09 -10.60
N GLY A 325 -3.67 -2.35 -9.63
CA GLY A 325 -3.67 -3.61 -8.90
C GLY A 325 -3.24 -3.56 -7.45
N ALA A 326 -3.04 -2.40 -6.87
CA ALA A 326 -2.83 -2.32 -5.43
C ALA A 326 -4.03 -2.91 -4.69
N SER A 327 -3.78 -3.79 -3.73
CA SER A 327 -4.81 -4.37 -2.85
C SER A 327 -5.10 -3.47 -1.66
N VAL A 328 -4.12 -2.65 -1.27
CA VAL A 328 -4.22 -1.69 -0.17
C VAL A 328 -3.63 -0.35 -0.57
N THR A 329 -4.33 0.71 -0.23
CA THR A 329 -3.82 2.09 -0.29
C THR A 329 -4.43 2.96 0.81
N LEU A 330 -3.76 4.05 1.14
CA LEU A 330 -4.22 5.07 2.07
C LEU A 330 -4.38 6.39 1.32
N GLY A 331 -5.35 7.22 1.72
CA GLY A 331 -5.54 8.48 1.03
C GLY A 331 -6.32 9.52 1.82
N ASN A 332 -6.35 10.73 1.27
CA ASN A 332 -7.02 11.88 1.86
C ASN A 332 -8.07 12.44 0.90
N VAL A 333 -9.31 12.57 1.35
CA VAL A 333 -10.42 13.04 0.50
C VAL A 333 -10.43 14.56 0.31
N PHE A 334 -9.74 15.28 1.20
CA PHE A 334 -9.52 16.74 1.19
C PHE A 334 -8.08 17.07 1.61
N GLU A 335 -7.83 18.27 2.21
CA GLU A 335 -6.55 18.70 2.77
C GLU A 335 -6.48 18.38 4.28
N PRO A 336 -5.87 17.25 4.69
CA PRO A 336 -5.88 16.82 6.10
C PRO A 336 -4.85 17.54 6.96
N TYR A 337 -3.87 18.20 6.38
CA TYR A 337 -2.55 18.51 6.94
C TYR A 337 -1.74 17.23 7.27
N LEU A 338 -0.44 17.31 7.11
CA LEU A 338 0.45 16.14 7.22
C LEU A 338 0.30 15.41 8.58
N GLU A 339 0.22 16.18 9.68
CA GLU A 339 0.11 15.66 11.04
C GLU A 339 -1.16 14.84 11.31
N PHE A 340 -2.23 15.12 10.56
CA PHE A 340 -3.54 14.46 10.72
C PHE A 340 -3.85 13.44 9.63
N SER A 341 -2.87 13.19 8.73
CA SER A 341 -2.92 12.06 7.80
C SER A 341 -2.45 10.76 8.45
N HIS A 342 -2.57 9.64 7.76
CA HIS A 342 -1.96 8.39 8.22
C HIS A 342 -0.44 8.54 8.35
N HIS A 343 0.11 7.97 9.42
CA HIS A 343 1.55 7.85 9.62
C HIS A 343 2.03 6.51 9.05
N PRO A 344 2.59 6.46 7.84
CA PRO A 344 2.84 5.21 7.11
C PRO A 344 3.82 4.27 7.81
N HIS A 345 4.80 4.80 8.55
CA HIS A 345 5.73 3.98 9.34
C HIS A 345 5.03 3.26 10.50
N LEU A 346 4.00 3.86 11.11
CA LEU A 346 3.20 3.22 12.16
C LEU A 346 2.26 2.16 11.56
N PHE A 347 1.69 2.46 10.39
CA PHE A 347 0.89 1.52 9.63
C PHE A 347 1.70 0.28 9.27
N MET A 348 2.88 0.47 8.66
CA MET A 348 3.77 -0.60 8.26
C MET A 348 4.25 -1.43 9.46
N LYS A 349 4.63 -0.77 10.56
CA LYS A 349 4.99 -1.44 11.82
C LYS A 349 3.93 -2.46 12.25
N LYS A 350 2.64 -2.06 12.25
CA LYS A 350 1.57 -2.96 12.67
C LYS A 350 1.32 -4.10 11.71
N LEU A 351 1.45 -3.86 10.42
CA LEU A 351 1.34 -4.94 9.44
C LEU A 351 2.45 -5.98 9.63
N ILE A 352 3.70 -5.53 9.85
CA ILE A 352 4.85 -6.42 10.13
C ILE A 352 4.63 -7.21 11.43
N GLU A 353 4.02 -6.62 12.45
CA GLU A 353 3.64 -7.29 13.69
C GLU A 353 2.47 -8.30 13.52
N GLY A 354 1.98 -8.53 12.29
CA GLY A 354 0.90 -9.48 11.99
C GLY A 354 -0.51 -8.94 12.23
N CYS A 355 -0.67 -7.65 12.49
CA CYS A 355 -1.98 -7.02 12.61
C CYS A 355 -2.68 -6.98 11.24
N SER A 356 -4.02 -6.97 11.25
CA SER A 356 -4.82 -6.77 10.05
C SER A 356 -4.77 -5.32 9.57
N LEU A 357 -5.17 -5.07 8.31
CA LEU A 357 -5.30 -3.74 7.74
C LEU A 357 -6.11 -2.80 8.66
N ALA A 358 -7.25 -3.25 9.15
CA ALA A 358 -8.12 -2.45 10.01
C ALA A 358 -7.43 -2.06 11.34
N GLU A 359 -6.70 -3.00 11.96
CA GLU A 359 -5.94 -2.76 13.19
C GLU A 359 -4.77 -1.80 12.93
N ALA A 360 -4.03 -1.98 11.83
CA ALA A 360 -2.94 -1.09 11.42
C ALA A 360 -3.44 0.33 11.09
N HIS A 361 -4.60 0.44 10.43
CA HIS A 361 -5.28 1.72 10.17
C HIS A 361 -5.57 2.47 11.48
N LEU A 362 -6.25 1.84 12.45
CA LEU A 362 -6.56 2.46 13.74
C LEU A 362 -5.31 2.95 14.47
N TYR A 363 -4.23 2.18 14.45
CA TYR A 363 -3.00 2.54 15.14
C TYR A 363 -2.25 3.71 14.48
N SER A 364 -2.42 3.90 13.17
CA SER A 364 -1.64 4.86 12.37
C SER A 364 -2.34 6.18 12.07
N ILE A 365 -3.67 6.26 12.26
CA ILE A 365 -4.44 7.48 12.03
C ILE A 365 -4.60 8.29 13.33
N PRO A 366 -4.16 9.56 13.40
CA PRO A 366 -4.19 10.33 14.64
C PRO A 366 -5.58 10.85 15.05
N VAL A 367 -6.49 11.02 14.09
CA VAL A 367 -7.77 11.68 14.31
C VAL A 367 -8.90 11.04 13.52
N PHE A 368 -10.12 11.18 14.05
CA PHE A 368 -11.40 10.88 13.40
C PHE A 368 -12.20 12.15 13.12
N SER A 369 -13.36 12.02 12.49
CA SER A 369 -14.17 13.14 12.00
C SER A 369 -13.33 14.07 11.14
N TRP A 370 -12.48 13.50 10.29
CA TRP A 370 -11.50 14.18 9.48
C TRP A 370 -11.45 13.56 8.07
N GLN A 371 -10.33 13.65 7.37
CA GLN A 371 -10.30 13.58 5.91
C GLN A 371 -9.55 12.38 5.34
N SER A 372 -9.05 11.48 6.19
CA SER A 372 -8.27 10.32 5.74
C SER A 372 -9.11 9.04 5.70
N ILE A 373 -8.79 8.17 4.73
CA ILE A 373 -9.41 6.85 4.53
C ILE A 373 -8.36 5.77 4.29
N ALA A 374 -8.74 4.53 4.59
CA ALA A 374 -7.98 3.33 4.25
C ALA A 374 -8.79 2.45 3.29
N LEU A 375 -8.15 2.03 2.19
CA LEU A 375 -8.76 1.14 1.20
C LEU A 375 -8.07 -0.21 1.23
N GLY A 376 -8.86 -1.25 1.26
CA GLY A 376 -8.44 -2.65 1.36
C GLY A 376 -9.38 -3.48 2.22
N ASP A 377 -9.15 -4.77 2.20
CA ASP A 377 -9.88 -5.73 3.03
C ASP A 377 -9.50 -5.57 4.51
N PRO A 378 -10.45 -5.29 5.42
CA PRO A 378 -10.17 -5.07 6.85
C PRO A 378 -9.47 -6.24 7.53
N LEU A 379 -9.66 -7.46 7.05
CA LEU A 379 -9.04 -8.68 7.59
C LEU A 379 -7.65 -8.97 7.02
N TYR A 380 -7.21 -8.28 5.98
CA TYR A 380 -5.96 -8.56 5.29
C TYR A 380 -4.75 -8.46 6.23
N ARG A 381 -3.96 -9.55 6.26
CA ARG A 381 -2.72 -9.70 7.04
C ARG A 381 -1.57 -10.04 6.10
N PRO A 382 -0.91 -9.04 5.50
CA PRO A 382 0.12 -9.27 4.48
C PRO A 382 1.32 -10.05 5.00
N PHE A 383 1.64 -9.92 6.28
CA PHE A 383 2.72 -10.64 6.95
C PHE A 383 2.19 -11.79 7.82
N ALA A 384 1.11 -12.47 7.38
CA ALA A 384 0.58 -13.65 8.06
C ALA A 384 1.57 -14.83 8.08
N LYS A 385 2.47 -14.88 7.08
CA LYS A 385 3.62 -15.79 7.04
C LYS A 385 4.92 -14.99 7.08
N ASP A 386 5.82 -15.37 7.96
CA ASP A 386 7.18 -14.84 8.01
C ASP A 386 8.08 -15.49 6.95
N LEU A 387 9.33 -15.05 6.85
CA LEU A 387 10.28 -15.57 5.86
C LEU A 387 10.58 -17.06 6.04
N ASP A 388 10.71 -17.53 7.29
CA ASP A 388 11.06 -18.93 7.56
C ASP A 388 9.87 -19.86 7.24
N GLN A 389 8.63 -19.43 7.50
CA GLN A 389 7.42 -20.14 7.08
C GLN A 389 7.24 -20.17 5.55
N GLN A 390 7.59 -19.08 4.85
CA GLN A 390 7.59 -19.03 3.39
C GLN A 390 8.69 -19.95 2.82
N TRP A 391 9.86 -19.97 3.45
CA TRP A 391 11.01 -20.80 3.04
C TRP A 391 10.79 -22.30 3.26
N ALA A 392 9.89 -22.69 4.14
CA ALA A 392 9.50 -24.10 4.33
C ALA A 392 8.63 -24.64 3.17
N ASP A 393 8.08 -23.77 2.33
CA ASP A 393 7.20 -24.12 1.19
C ASP A 393 8.03 -24.21 -0.11
N ARG A 394 8.40 -25.43 -0.51
CA ARG A 394 9.25 -25.69 -1.69
C ARG A 394 8.66 -25.15 -2.98
N ASP A 395 7.35 -25.30 -3.19
CA ASP A 395 6.68 -24.83 -4.41
C ASP A 395 6.79 -23.30 -4.54
N LEU A 396 6.77 -22.58 -3.41
CA LEU A 396 6.97 -21.12 -3.40
C LEU A 396 8.41 -20.74 -3.78
N ILE A 397 9.40 -21.48 -3.30
CA ILE A 397 10.82 -21.21 -3.59
C ILE A 397 11.08 -21.44 -5.08
N GLU A 398 10.65 -22.57 -5.63
CA GLU A 398 10.87 -22.95 -7.02
C GLU A 398 10.20 -21.96 -8.01
N THR A 399 9.09 -21.36 -7.61
CA THR A 399 8.32 -20.47 -8.50
C THR A 399 8.58 -18.97 -8.29
N ASN A 400 9.39 -18.57 -7.26
CA ASN A 400 9.53 -17.15 -6.90
C ASN A 400 10.96 -16.73 -6.57
N SER A 401 11.66 -16.20 -7.57
CA SER A 401 13.01 -15.62 -7.41
C SER A 401 13.08 -14.55 -6.31
N TYR A 402 12.01 -13.78 -6.05
CA TYR A 402 12.00 -12.71 -5.05
C TYR A 402 11.94 -13.23 -3.61
N LEU A 403 11.37 -14.41 -3.37
CA LEU A 403 11.48 -15.06 -2.07
C LEU A 403 12.92 -15.49 -1.81
N LEU A 404 13.57 -16.07 -2.81
CA LEU A 404 14.99 -16.43 -2.77
C LEU A 404 15.87 -15.20 -2.53
N LEU A 405 15.63 -14.09 -3.25
CA LEU A 405 16.37 -12.84 -3.05
C LEU A 405 16.26 -12.33 -1.62
N ARG A 406 15.10 -12.46 -0.99
CA ARG A 406 14.91 -12.10 0.42
C ARG A 406 15.73 -12.99 1.36
N LYS A 407 15.78 -14.32 1.10
CA LYS A 407 16.63 -15.25 1.87
C LYS A 407 18.11 -14.92 1.71
N ILE A 408 18.55 -14.66 0.46
CA ILE A 408 19.92 -14.22 0.18
C ILE A 408 20.23 -12.90 0.93
N GLN A 409 19.29 -11.95 0.93
CA GLN A 409 19.47 -10.68 1.65
C GLN A 409 19.65 -10.90 3.15
N LYS A 410 18.88 -11.82 3.78
CA LYS A 410 19.07 -12.23 5.17
C LYS A 410 20.49 -12.75 5.42
N THR A 411 20.95 -13.67 4.59
CA THR A 411 22.31 -14.24 4.68
C THR A 411 23.40 -13.18 4.52
N LEU A 412 23.19 -12.20 3.62
CA LEU A 412 24.10 -11.05 3.44
C LEU A 412 24.12 -10.12 4.66
N ASN A 413 22.96 -9.85 5.28
CA ASN A 413 22.87 -9.05 6.51
C ASN A 413 23.61 -9.73 7.68
N GLU A 414 23.66 -11.06 7.68
CA GLU A 414 24.46 -11.88 8.62
C GLU A 414 25.94 -11.96 8.22
N LYS A 415 26.37 -11.28 7.14
CA LYS A 415 27.73 -11.25 6.58
C LYS A 415 28.27 -12.60 6.07
N ASN A 416 27.37 -13.51 5.75
CA ASN A 416 27.70 -14.85 5.23
C ASN A 416 27.74 -14.84 3.69
N TYR A 417 28.69 -14.12 3.10
CA TYR A 417 28.77 -13.90 1.65
C TYR A 417 28.93 -15.19 0.84
N ASN A 418 29.71 -16.18 1.35
CA ASN A 418 29.91 -17.45 0.67
C ASN A 418 28.60 -18.27 0.62
N GLU A 419 27.88 -18.37 1.73
CA GLU A 419 26.58 -19.03 1.77
C GLU A 419 25.57 -18.34 0.87
N ALA A 420 25.54 -17.00 0.86
CA ALA A 420 24.68 -16.19 0.00
C ALA A 420 24.93 -16.48 -1.49
N ILE A 421 26.20 -16.58 -1.92
CA ILE A 421 26.53 -16.85 -3.32
C ILE A 421 26.26 -18.31 -3.70
N ASP A 422 26.50 -19.27 -2.82
CA ASP A 422 26.21 -20.68 -3.04
C ASP A 422 24.70 -20.90 -3.20
N LEU A 423 23.89 -20.29 -2.33
CA LEU A 423 22.43 -20.29 -2.43
C LEU A 423 21.96 -19.67 -3.76
N ALA A 424 22.52 -18.53 -4.14
CA ALA A 424 22.19 -17.85 -5.39
C ALA A 424 22.58 -18.66 -6.63
N ASN A 425 23.73 -19.34 -6.61
CA ASN A 425 24.20 -20.16 -7.71
C ASN A 425 23.35 -21.42 -7.90
N SER A 426 23.09 -22.18 -6.85
CA SER A 426 22.31 -23.44 -6.92
C SER A 426 20.94 -23.18 -7.56
N HIS A 427 20.22 -22.15 -7.10
CA HIS A 427 18.89 -21.85 -7.64
C HIS A 427 18.93 -21.21 -9.04
N PHE A 428 19.97 -20.45 -9.37
CA PHE A 428 20.06 -19.83 -10.69
C PHE A 428 20.13 -20.85 -11.82
N PHE A 429 20.80 -21.99 -11.61
CA PHE A 429 20.90 -23.05 -12.61
C PHE A 429 19.55 -23.74 -12.87
N GLU A 430 18.71 -23.82 -11.87
CA GLU A 430 17.39 -24.45 -11.97
C GLU A 430 16.31 -23.44 -12.45
N HIS A 431 16.35 -22.22 -11.92
CA HIS A 431 15.35 -21.17 -12.14
C HIS A 431 16.01 -19.82 -12.44
N PRO A 432 16.59 -19.62 -13.64
CA PRO A 432 17.27 -18.39 -13.99
C PRO A 432 16.30 -17.20 -14.06
N SER A 433 16.68 -16.09 -13.44
CA SER A 433 15.97 -14.81 -13.56
C SER A 433 16.92 -13.63 -13.60
N LEU A 434 16.50 -12.52 -14.21
CA LEU A 434 17.29 -11.28 -14.26
C LEU A 434 17.64 -10.77 -12.86
N ALA A 435 16.69 -10.76 -11.96
CA ALA A 435 16.88 -10.27 -10.59
C ALA A 435 17.90 -11.11 -9.81
N LEU A 436 17.85 -12.44 -9.98
CA LEU A 436 18.82 -13.35 -9.35
C LEU A 436 20.21 -13.23 -9.98
N GLY A 437 20.27 -13.10 -11.32
CA GLY A 437 21.54 -12.86 -12.04
C GLY A 437 22.21 -11.57 -11.58
N LEU A 438 21.45 -10.49 -11.45
CA LEU A 438 21.95 -9.22 -10.91
C LEU A 438 22.45 -9.36 -9.47
N LYS A 439 21.70 -10.02 -8.60
CA LYS A 439 22.11 -10.22 -7.19
C LYS A 439 23.41 -11.03 -7.10
N ARG A 440 23.56 -12.10 -7.89
CA ARG A 440 24.81 -12.87 -7.99
C ARG A 440 25.98 -11.99 -8.42
N ALA A 441 25.78 -11.16 -9.44
CA ALA A 441 26.82 -10.26 -9.92
C ALA A 441 27.24 -9.26 -8.84
N GLN A 442 26.30 -8.69 -8.10
CA GLN A 442 26.58 -7.77 -6.99
C GLN A 442 27.38 -8.46 -5.89
N ILE A 443 27.02 -9.69 -5.49
CA ILE A 443 27.76 -10.46 -4.47
C ILE A 443 29.19 -10.77 -4.94
N TYR A 444 29.37 -11.23 -6.19
CA TYR A 444 30.69 -11.49 -6.73
C TYR A 444 31.56 -10.23 -6.79
N TYR A 445 30.96 -9.08 -7.10
CA TYR A 445 31.69 -7.82 -7.14
C TYR A 445 32.16 -7.40 -5.73
N GLU A 446 31.31 -7.55 -4.71
CA GLU A 446 31.65 -7.32 -3.30
C GLU A 446 32.74 -8.30 -2.79
N LEU A 447 32.78 -9.51 -3.34
CA LEU A 447 33.83 -10.51 -3.07
C LEU A 447 35.12 -10.25 -3.88
N GLU A 448 35.24 -9.10 -4.53
CA GLU A 448 36.39 -8.71 -5.38
C GLU A 448 36.67 -9.70 -6.54
N LYS A 449 35.60 -10.30 -7.09
CA LYS A 449 35.63 -11.26 -8.21
C LYS A 449 34.97 -10.66 -9.48
N PRO A 450 35.52 -9.58 -10.09
CA PRO A 450 34.84 -8.83 -11.15
C PRO A 450 34.55 -9.68 -12.40
N ASN A 451 35.39 -10.63 -12.76
CA ASN A 451 35.16 -11.53 -13.90
C ASN A 451 33.93 -12.43 -13.64
N MET A 452 33.77 -12.93 -12.42
CA MET A 452 32.59 -13.74 -12.05
C MET A 452 31.34 -12.88 -11.99
N ALA A 453 31.45 -11.62 -11.55
CA ALA A 453 30.35 -10.66 -11.58
C ALA A 453 29.85 -10.43 -13.00
N LEU A 454 30.74 -10.16 -13.95
CA LEU A 454 30.38 -10.01 -15.38
C LEU A 454 29.78 -11.29 -15.96
N ASN A 455 30.35 -12.46 -15.66
CA ASN A 455 29.82 -13.75 -16.12
C ASN A 455 28.40 -14.01 -15.59
N ALA A 456 28.09 -13.59 -14.37
CA ALA A 456 26.76 -13.76 -13.77
C ALA A 456 25.63 -13.03 -14.50
N ILE A 457 25.93 -12.00 -15.28
CA ILE A 457 24.96 -11.18 -16.06
C ILE A 457 25.10 -11.37 -17.59
N GLN A 458 26.03 -12.19 -18.08
CA GLN A 458 26.26 -12.40 -19.52
C GLN A 458 25.00 -12.87 -20.27
N PHE A 459 24.14 -13.67 -19.63
CA PHE A 459 22.92 -14.21 -20.23
C PHE A 459 21.91 -13.13 -20.63
N ALA A 460 21.97 -11.96 -19.99
CA ALA A 460 21.04 -10.85 -20.24
C ALA A 460 21.07 -10.34 -21.70
N ARG A 461 22.25 -10.47 -22.39
CA ARG A 461 22.35 -10.12 -23.81
C ARG A 461 21.57 -11.05 -24.75
N HIS A 462 21.20 -12.25 -24.29
CA HIS A 462 20.55 -13.29 -25.11
C HIS A 462 19.05 -13.45 -24.78
N LEU A 463 18.51 -12.68 -23.83
CA LEU A 463 17.09 -12.75 -23.52
C LEU A 463 16.26 -12.21 -24.68
N SER A 464 15.33 -13.03 -25.15
CA SER A 464 14.40 -12.66 -26.24
C SER A 464 13.28 -11.75 -25.79
N LEU A 465 12.91 -11.80 -24.51
CA LEU A 465 11.78 -11.06 -23.95
C LEU A 465 12.12 -10.45 -22.60
N TYR A 466 11.76 -9.17 -22.43
CA TYR A 466 11.71 -8.47 -21.16
C TYR A 466 10.26 -8.07 -20.88
N THR A 467 9.73 -8.40 -19.72
CA THR A 467 8.43 -7.89 -19.29
C THR A 467 8.51 -6.39 -19.01
N THR A 468 7.36 -5.72 -18.97
CA THR A 468 7.31 -4.28 -18.66
C THR A 468 8.05 -3.91 -17.37
N LEU A 469 7.95 -4.77 -16.34
CA LEU A 469 8.60 -4.54 -15.05
C LEU A 469 10.11 -4.86 -15.05
N GLU A 470 10.58 -5.68 -15.98
CA GLU A 470 11.99 -6.05 -16.11
C GLU A 470 12.81 -5.09 -16.97
N MET A 471 12.16 -4.20 -17.73
CA MET A 471 12.86 -3.25 -18.60
C MET A 471 13.89 -2.40 -17.83
N GLY A 472 13.49 -1.81 -16.71
CA GLY A 472 14.37 -1.03 -15.85
C GLY A 472 15.49 -1.87 -15.21
N LEU A 473 15.19 -3.12 -14.85
CA LEU A 473 16.18 -4.08 -14.34
C LEU A 473 17.24 -4.42 -15.43
N GLY A 474 16.80 -4.64 -16.67
CA GLY A 474 17.70 -4.84 -17.81
C GLY A 474 18.62 -3.63 -18.05
N ASN A 475 18.09 -2.41 -17.93
CA ASN A 475 18.89 -1.19 -18.00
C ASN A 475 19.92 -1.10 -16.86
N GLU A 476 19.56 -1.42 -15.61
CA GLU A 476 20.51 -1.46 -14.49
C GLU A 476 21.66 -2.44 -14.77
N ILE A 477 21.35 -3.62 -15.31
CA ILE A 477 22.37 -4.61 -15.69
C ILE A 477 23.29 -4.06 -16.79
N ALA A 478 22.74 -3.39 -17.81
CA ALA A 478 23.55 -2.77 -18.87
C ALA A 478 24.49 -1.69 -18.31
N GLN A 479 24.00 -0.84 -17.41
CA GLN A 479 24.81 0.19 -16.75
C GLN A 479 25.90 -0.41 -15.86
N LEU A 480 25.66 -1.53 -15.17
CA LEU A 480 26.68 -2.23 -14.41
C LEU A 480 27.73 -2.86 -15.31
N ALA A 481 27.34 -3.52 -16.40
CA ALA A 481 28.29 -4.04 -17.39
C ALA A 481 29.21 -2.93 -17.95
N TYR A 482 28.62 -1.76 -18.27
CA TYR A 482 29.39 -0.58 -18.68
C TYR A 482 30.36 -0.13 -17.58
N LYS A 483 29.88 0.02 -16.34
CA LYS A 483 30.70 0.46 -15.20
C LYS A 483 31.88 -0.49 -14.93
N TRP A 484 31.67 -1.79 -15.12
CA TRP A 484 32.67 -2.83 -14.91
C TRP A 484 33.56 -3.08 -16.15
N GLY A 485 33.39 -2.28 -17.22
CA GLY A 485 34.27 -2.25 -18.39
C GLY A 485 33.88 -3.21 -19.52
N ASP A 486 32.81 -4.01 -19.41
CA ASP A 486 32.33 -4.85 -20.53
C ASP A 486 31.34 -4.06 -21.41
N PHE A 487 31.89 -3.21 -22.28
CA PHE A 487 31.09 -2.38 -23.19
C PHE A 487 30.34 -3.20 -24.23
N SER A 488 30.89 -4.38 -24.64
CA SER A 488 30.23 -5.27 -25.60
C SER A 488 28.96 -5.90 -24.99
N LEU A 489 29.03 -6.35 -23.72
CA LEU A 489 27.87 -6.85 -22.99
C LEU A 489 26.82 -5.76 -22.84
N ALA A 490 27.22 -4.57 -22.41
CA ALA A 490 26.30 -3.44 -22.25
C ALA A 490 25.58 -3.09 -23.57
N LEU A 491 26.33 -3.04 -24.70
CA LEU A 491 25.76 -2.81 -26.03
C LEU A 491 24.75 -3.90 -26.43
N GLY A 492 25.09 -5.17 -26.18
CA GLY A 492 24.21 -6.31 -26.49
C GLY A 492 22.89 -6.24 -25.73
N ILE A 493 22.95 -5.87 -24.45
CA ILE A 493 21.73 -5.69 -23.63
C ILE A 493 20.89 -4.51 -24.14
N TYR A 494 21.49 -3.34 -24.42
CA TYR A 494 20.75 -2.21 -25.00
C TYR A 494 20.13 -2.55 -26.34
N ASN A 495 20.83 -3.31 -27.20
CA ASN A 495 20.25 -3.73 -28.47
C ASN A 495 19.00 -4.60 -28.28
N ASN A 496 18.98 -5.46 -27.27
CA ASN A 496 17.79 -6.24 -26.92
C ASN A 496 16.68 -5.35 -26.36
N LEU A 497 16.98 -4.49 -25.41
CA LEU A 497 15.99 -3.60 -24.78
C LEU A 497 15.29 -2.69 -25.81
N PHE A 498 16.04 -2.17 -26.81
CA PHE A 498 15.46 -1.28 -27.82
C PHE A 498 14.57 -1.97 -28.87
N GLN A 499 14.52 -3.30 -28.85
CA GLN A 499 13.64 -4.11 -29.69
C GLN A 499 12.38 -4.58 -28.97
N GLN A 500 12.26 -4.38 -27.63
CA GLN A 500 11.15 -4.85 -26.85
C GLN A 500 9.87 -4.03 -27.10
N GLU A 501 8.72 -4.69 -27.15
CA GLU A 501 7.41 -4.02 -27.20
C GLU A 501 7.11 -3.23 -25.92
N ALA A 502 7.71 -3.64 -24.80
CA ALA A 502 7.59 -2.98 -23.51
C ALA A 502 8.34 -1.64 -23.43
N LEU A 503 9.17 -1.31 -24.43
CA LEU A 503 9.94 -0.07 -24.49
C LEU A 503 9.01 1.14 -24.66
N THR A 504 8.88 1.97 -23.63
CA THR A 504 8.14 3.23 -23.74
C THR A 504 8.98 4.34 -24.37
N ASN A 505 8.32 5.42 -24.80
CA ASN A 505 9.01 6.58 -25.35
C ASN A 505 9.94 7.23 -24.31
N GLU A 506 9.53 7.24 -23.03
CA GLU A 506 10.36 7.78 -21.94
C GLU A 506 11.61 6.94 -21.70
N MET A 507 11.46 5.60 -21.65
CA MET A 507 12.62 4.69 -21.57
C MET A 507 13.56 4.90 -22.76
N ALA A 508 13.01 4.95 -23.96
CA ALA A 508 13.81 5.15 -25.18
C ALA A 508 14.54 6.50 -25.17
N LYS A 509 13.89 7.59 -24.77
CA LYS A 509 14.54 8.90 -24.64
C LYS A 509 15.67 8.90 -23.61
N ALA A 510 15.51 8.16 -22.51
CA ALA A 510 16.52 8.07 -21.47
C ALA A 510 17.73 7.21 -21.87
N TRP A 511 17.50 6.06 -22.50
CA TRP A 511 18.56 5.05 -22.72
C TRP A 511 19.23 5.10 -24.08
N LEU A 512 18.55 5.60 -25.14
CA LEU A 512 19.16 5.71 -26.48
C LEU A 512 20.46 6.51 -26.50
N PRO A 513 20.64 7.64 -25.76
CA PRO A 513 21.90 8.35 -25.73
C PRO A 513 23.09 7.47 -25.28
N GLU A 514 22.91 6.64 -24.26
CA GLU A 514 23.93 5.72 -23.77
C GLU A 514 24.25 4.62 -24.80
N GLY A 515 23.19 4.00 -25.36
CA GLY A 515 23.35 3.02 -26.42
C GLY A 515 24.05 3.57 -27.66
N ILE A 516 23.73 4.79 -28.12
CA ILE A 516 24.39 5.47 -29.23
C ILE A 516 25.88 5.69 -28.93
N SER A 517 26.22 6.17 -27.73
CA SER A 517 27.58 6.39 -27.30
C SER A 517 28.38 5.09 -27.33
N LEU A 518 27.84 4.00 -26.79
CA LEU A 518 28.44 2.67 -26.78
C LEU A 518 28.64 2.11 -28.20
N ALA A 519 27.62 2.19 -29.04
CA ALA A 519 27.70 1.72 -30.43
C ALA A 519 28.78 2.46 -31.20
N SER A 520 28.88 3.79 -31.06
CA SER A 520 29.94 4.61 -31.67
C SER A 520 31.33 4.24 -31.15
N ARG A 521 31.46 4.04 -29.82
CA ARG A 521 32.73 3.64 -29.18
C ARG A 521 33.25 2.29 -29.66
N LEU A 522 32.36 1.37 -29.98
CA LEU A 522 32.67 0.02 -30.44
C LEU A 522 32.68 -0.10 -31.98
N ASN A 523 32.63 1.03 -32.71
CA ASN A 523 32.63 1.12 -34.19
C ASN A 523 31.39 0.46 -34.85
N HIS A 524 30.26 0.31 -34.14
CA HIS A 524 29.00 -0.13 -34.71
C HIS A 524 28.20 1.08 -35.25
N PHE A 525 28.71 1.74 -36.29
CA PHE A 525 28.18 3.01 -36.82
C PHE A 525 26.76 2.88 -37.37
N ASP A 526 26.43 1.80 -38.08
CA ASP A 526 25.08 1.57 -38.61
C ASP A 526 24.03 1.50 -37.49
N LEU A 527 24.38 0.83 -36.40
CA LEU A 527 23.53 0.72 -35.22
C LEU A 527 23.37 2.07 -34.50
N SER A 528 24.45 2.80 -34.34
CA SER A 528 24.47 4.16 -33.81
C SER A 528 23.54 5.09 -34.60
N ASP A 529 23.66 5.07 -35.95
CA ASP A 529 22.85 5.92 -36.82
C ASP A 529 21.37 5.52 -36.82
N LYS A 530 21.06 4.23 -36.77
CA LYS A 530 19.68 3.73 -36.56
C LYS A 530 19.05 4.30 -35.30
N TRP A 531 19.79 4.27 -34.18
CA TRP A 531 19.32 4.76 -32.89
C TRP A 531 19.25 6.29 -32.81
N ARG A 532 20.15 7.02 -33.46
CA ARG A 532 20.07 8.49 -33.62
C ARG A 532 18.80 8.90 -34.33
N ARG A 533 18.46 8.23 -35.45
CA ARG A 533 17.18 8.48 -36.16
C ARG A 533 15.96 8.22 -35.27
N LYS A 534 15.97 7.10 -34.53
CA LYS A 534 14.88 6.79 -33.57
C LYS A 534 14.76 7.88 -32.49
N LEU A 535 15.87 8.31 -31.90
CA LEU A 535 15.87 9.37 -30.88
C LEU A 535 15.37 10.72 -31.43
N ALA A 536 15.77 11.06 -32.66
CA ALA A 536 15.31 12.29 -33.33
C ALA A 536 13.80 12.30 -33.58
N LEU A 537 13.21 11.17 -33.92
CA LEU A 537 11.74 11.03 -34.07
C LEU A 537 11.02 11.20 -32.73
N LEU A 538 11.58 10.74 -31.63
CA LEU A 538 11.00 10.86 -30.30
C LEU A 538 11.06 12.28 -29.71
N LYS A 539 11.94 13.15 -30.24
CA LYS A 539 12.07 14.55 -29.81
C LYS A 539 11.13 15.52 -30.53
N LYS A 540 10.53 15.07 -31.65
CA LYS A 540 9.46 15.80 -32.36
C LYS A 540 8.10 15.54 -31.70
#